data_c7d24223288cbdf1615183af063d049e
#
_entry.id   c7d24223288cbdf1615183af063d049e
#
_cell.length_a   1.000
_cell.length_b   1.000
_cell.length_c   1.000
_cell.angle_alpha   90.00
_cell.angle_beta   90.00
_cell.angle_gamma   90.00
#
_symmetry.space_group_name_H-M   'P 1'
#
loop_
_entity.id
_entity.type
_entity.pdbx_description
1 polymer ?
#
loop_
_entity_poly.entity_id
_entity_poly.type
_entity_poly.pdbx_seq_one_letter_code
_entity_poly.pdbx_strand_id
1 'polypeptide(L)'
;VLGALSDFCGLAWDKNEIGNRTLILEQLLTTGGGWQDQYGGVLHGLKLLQTGEGFHQNPSVRWLPEYLFTEPEYRACHLLYYTGITRTAKDILAEIVRGMFLNSGPHLRLLSEMKVHALDMYEAILRGDFASYGRLVGKSWEQNKALDAGTNPPTVERLISRIKDYALGYKLPGAGGGGYLYICLLYT
;
A
#
# COMPACT_ATOMS: atom_id res chain seq x y z
N VAL A 1 -4.64 -16.36 10.05
CA VAL A 1 -4.52 -17.16 11.30
C VAL A 1 -5.71 -16.88 12.22
N LEU A 2 -5.94 -15.62 12.69
CA LEU A 2 -7.03 -15.31 13.64
C LEU A 2 -8.43 -15.70 13.11
N GLY A 3 -8.71 -15.49 11.83
CA GLY A 3 -9.98 -15.92 11.23
C GLY A 3 -10.17 -17.45 11.32
N ALA A 4 -9.14 -18.21 10.97
CA ALA A 4 -9.21 -19.68 11.09
C ALA A 4 -9.35 -20.15 12.54
N LEU A 5 -8.73 -19.47 13.50
CA LEU A 5 -8.91 -19.77 14.93
C LEU A 5 -10.32 -19.39 15.39
N SER A 6 -10.85 -18.27 14.91
CA SER A 6 -12.24 -17.87 15.20
C SER A 6 -13.22 -18.94 14.74
N ASP A 7 -13.08 -19.42 13.51
CA ASP A 7 -13.94 -20.47 12.94
C ASP A 7 -13.78 -21.79 13.71
N PHE A 8 -12.56 -22.21 13.98
CA PHE A 8 -12.26 -23.44 14.71
C PHE A 8 -12.82 -23.43 16.15
N CYS A 9 -12.74 -22.28 16.84
CA CYS A 9 -13.23 -22.13 18.21
C CYS A 9 -14.71 -21.73 18.29
N GLY A 10 -15.42 -21.59 17.15
CA GLY A 10 -16.81 -21.15 17.14
C GLY A 10 -17.02 -19.73 17.67
N LEU A 11 -16.04 -18.83 17.52
CA LEU A 11 -16.15 -17.46 17.98
C LEU A 11 -16.94 -16.62 16.98
N ALA A 12 -17.86 -15.80 17.49
CA ALA A 12 -18.73 -14.94 16.68
C ALA A 12 -18.03 -13.62 16.25
N TRP A 13 -16.78 -13.70 15.79
CA TRP A 13 -16.06 -12.53 15.34
C TRP A 13 -16.41 -12.22 13.88
N ASP A 14 -16.87 -11.01 13.64
CA ASP A 14 -17.00 -10.51 12.29
C ASP A 14 -15.62 -10.06 11.71
N LYS A 15 -15.63 -9.66 10.44
CA LYS A 15 -14.39 -9.24 9.75
C LYS A 15 -13.73 -8.01 10.38
N ASN A 16 -14.52 -7.08 10.91
CA ASN A 16 -13.97 -5.89 11.57
C ASN A 16 -13.30 -6.27 12.89
N GLU A 17 -13.93 -7.15 13.66
CA GLU A 17 -13.35 -7.67 14.90
C GLU A 17 -12.05 -8.44 14.63
N ILE A 18 -12.01 -9.27 13.59
CA ILE A 18 -10.78 -9.97 13.17
C ILE A 18 -9.70 -8.96 12.78
N GLY A 19 -10.04 -7.92 12.02
CA GLY A 19 -9.12 -6.84 11.65
C GLY A 19 -8.54 -6.13 12.87
N ASN A 20 -9.39 -5.74 13.82
CA ASN A 20 -8.98 -5.07 15.05
C ASN A 20 -8.06 -5.95 15.91
N ARG A 21 -8.42 -7.23 16.11
CA ARG A 21 -7.61 -8.17 16.89
C ARG A 21 -6.27 -8.46 16.22
N THR A 22 -6.25 -8.51 14.90
CA THR A 22 -4.99 -8.66 14.14
C THR A 22 -4.09 -7.44 14.35
N LEU A 23 -4.65 -6.24 14.29
CA LEU A 23 -3.89 -5.01 14.57
C LEU A 23 -3.30 -5.02 16.00
N ILE A 24 -4.11 -5.37 17.00
CA ILE A 24 -3.65 -5.47 18.39
C ILE A 24 -2.51 -6.49 18.51
N LEU A 25 -2.67 -7.67 17.91
CA LEU A 25 -1.64 -8.71 17.93
C LEU A 25 -0.33 -8.23 17.30
N GLU A 26 -0.39 -7.54 16.18
CA GLU A 26 0.80 -7.00 15.52
C GLU A 26 1.48 -5.91 16.34
N GLN A 27 0.71 -5.04 16.99
CA GLN A 27 1.28 -4.05 17.92
C GLN A 27 2.00 -4.72 19.11
N LEU A 28 1.45 -5.82 19.64
CA LEU A 28 2.11 -6.62 20.69
C LEU A 28 3.41 -7.26 20.20
N LEU A 29 3.49 -7.61 18.91
CA LEU A 29 4.71 -8.11 18.25
C LEU A 29 5.70 -7.00 17.87
N THR A 30 5.39 -5.76 18.22
CA THR A 30 6.24 -4.57 17.97
C THR A 30 6.58 -4.33 16.49
N THR A 31 5.64 -4.65 15.58
CA THR A 31 5.86 -4.40 14.15
C THR A 31 5.84 -2.91 13.80
N GLY A 32 5.17 -2.09 14.61
CA GLY A 32 5.03 -0.65 14.40
C GLY A 32 4.19 -0.29 13.16
N GLY A 33 3.52 -1.26 12.55
CA GLY A 33 2.67 -1.07 11.37
C GLY A 33 1.33 -0.40 11.71
N GLY A 34 0.68 0.18 10.68
CA GLY A 34 -0.68 0.68 10.76
C GLY A 34 -1.72 -0.43 10.56
N TRP A 35 -2.97 -0.04 10.38
CA TRP A 35 -4.14 -0.93 10.25
C TRP A 35 -4.43 -1.37 8.80
N GLN A 36 -3.72 -0.84 7.82
CA GLN A 36 -4.00 -1.04 6.39
C GLN A 36 -3.99 -2.51 5.97
N ASP A 37 -2.96 -3.25 6.34
CA ASP A 37 -2.76 -4.63 5.90
C ASP A 37 -3.78 -5.58 6.55
N GLN A 38 -4.14 -5.35 7.81
CA GLN A 38 -5.08 -6.16 8.55
C GLN A 38 -6.48 -6.06 7.94
N TYR A 39 -6.97 -4.85 7.72
CA TYR A 39 -8.27 -4.64 7.07
C TYR A 39 -8.21 -4.95 5.57
N GLY A 40 -7.09 -4.65 4.92
CA GLY A 40 -6.86 -4.99 3.52
C GLY A 40 -6.94 -6.49 3.25
N GLY A 41 -6.37 -7.30 4.14
CA GLY A 41 -6.35 -8.75 4.02
C GLY A 41 -7.64 -9.45 4.43
N VAL A 42 -8.38 -8.89 5.40
CA VAL A 42 -9.65 -9.47 5.88
C VAL A 42 -10.84 -9.14 4.99
N LEU A 43 -10.88 -7.92 4.48
CA LEU A 43 -11.94 -7.45 3.58
C LEU A 43 -11.51 -7.71 2.13
N HIS A 44 -12.31 -8.45 1.38
CA HIS A 44 -12.05 -8.74 -0.03
C HIS A 44 -12.36 -7.54 -0.94
N GLY A 45 -11.90 -7.61 -2.18
CA GLY A 45 -12.17 -6.62 -3.22
C GLY A 45 -11.28 -5.38 -3.16
N LEU A 46 -11.34 -4.58 -4.21
CA LEU A 46 -10.66 -3.29 -4.30
C LEU A 46 -11.42 -2.26 -3.47
N LYS A 47 -10.69 -1.51 -2.64
CA LYS A 47 -11.33 -0.61 -1.69
C LYS A 47 -10.45 0.55 -1.27
N LEU A 48 -11.09 1.67 -0.93
CA LEU A 48 -10.49 2.76 -0.18
C LEU A 48 -10.84 2.58 1.30
N LEU A 49 -9.84 2.60 2.15
CA LEU A 49 -9.98 2.58 3.60
C LEU A 49 -9.63 3.96 4.16
N GLN A 50 -10.50 4.51 4.98
CA GLN A 50 -10.30 5.80 5.62
C GLN A 50 -10.63 5.70 7.10
N THR A 51 -9.89 6.43 7.92
CA THR A 51 -10.14 6.55 9.37
C THR A 51 -10.05 8.01 9.81
N GLY A 52 -10.69 8.32 10.92
CA GLY A 52 -10.57 9.61 11.58
C GLY A 52 -9.36 9.70 12.50
N GLU A 53 -9.22 10.83 13.16
CA GLU A 53 -8.21 11.07 14.18
C GLU A 53 -8.55 10.33 15.49
N GLY A 54 -7.51 10.05 16.29
CA GLY A 54 -7.65 9.52 17.64
C GLY A 54 -7.18 8.08 17.79
N PHE A 55 -7.23 7.59 19.05
CA PHE A 55 -6.75 6.25 19.41
C PHE A 55 -7.73 5.14 19.03
N HIS A 56 -9.02 5.44 18.94
CA HIS A 56 -10.04 4.48 18.52
C HIS A 56 -10.20 4.53 17.00
N GLN A 57 -9.57 3.60 16.33
CA GLN A 57 -9.63 3.50 14.88
C GLN A 57 -10.85 2.70 14.46
N ASN A 58 -11.69 3.30 13.63
CA ASN A 58 -12.86 2.66 13.02
C ASN A 58 -12.85 2.94 11.51
N PRO A 59 -12.08 2.16 10.74
CA PRO A 59 -11.94 2.39 9.31
C PRO A 59 -13.25 2.26 8.56
N SER A 60 -13.61 3.28 7.81
CA SER A 60 -14.69 3.22 6.83
C SER A 60 -14.18 2.61 5.53
N VAL A 61 -15.03 1.83 4.86
CA VAL A 61 -14.69 1.09 3.65
C VAL A 61 -15.55 1.60 2.49
N ARG A 62 -14.92 1.98 1.40
CA ARG A 62 -15.58 2.28 0.13
C ARG A 62 -15.08 1.32 -0.92
N TRP A 63 -15.93 0.40 -1.38
CA TRP A 63 -15.59 -0.53 -2.46
C TRP A 63 -15.52 0.18 -3.80
N LEU A 64 -14.57 -0.25 -4.60
CA LEU A 64 -14.26 0.28 -5.92
C LEU A 64 -14.54 -0.77 -7.00
N PRO A 65 -14.86 -0.35 -8.23
CA PRO A 65 -14.95 -1.26 -9.35
C PRO A 65 -13.57 -1.87 -9.66
N GLU A 66 -13.56 -3.16 -9.99
CA GLU A 66 -12.33 -3.93 -10.23
C GLU A 66 -11.95 -4.01 -11.70
N TYR A 67 -12.71 -3.39 -12.61
CA TYR A 67 -12.56 -3.64 -14.02
C TYR A 67 -11.16 -3.30 -14.58
N LEU A 68 -10.46 -2.27 -14.06
CA LEU A 68 -9.07 -1.98 -14.42
C LEU A 68 -8.10 -3.14 -14.10
N PHE A 69 -8.53 -4.11 -13.28
CA PHE A 69 -7.72 -5.24 -12.86
C PHE A 69 -8.24 -6.58 -13.40
N THR A 70 -9.48 -6.60 -13.89
CA THR A 70 -10.17 -7.82 -14.34
C THR A 70 -10.35 -7.89 -15.84
N GLU A 71 -10.58 -6.76 -16.51
CA GLU A 71 -10.72 -6.72 -17.96
C GLU A 71 -9.43 -7.17 -18.64
N PRO A 72 -9.51 -8.06 -19.66
CA PRO A 72 -8.34 -8.69 -20.28
C PRO A 72 -7.30 -7.68 -20.79
N GLU A 73 -7.75 -6.58 -21.36
CA GLU A 73 -6.88 -5.53 -21.90
C GLU A 73 -6.03 -4.85 -20.83
N TYR A 74 -6.63 -4.48 -19.71
CA TYR A 74 -5.90 -3.84 -18.60
C TYR A 74 -5.14 -4.85 -17.76
N ARG A 75 -5.72 -6.03 -17.55
CA ARG A 75 -5.09 -7.10 -16.76
C ARG A 75 -3.73 -7.48 -17.30
N ALA A 76 -3.55 -7.50 -18.61
CA ALA A 76 -2.27 -7.78 -19.26
C ALA A 76 -1.20 -6.71 -18.99
N CYS A 77 -1.61 -5.51 -18.58
CA CYS A 77 -0.71 -4.40 -18.29
C CYS A 77 -0.21 -4.39 -16.83
N HIS A 78 -0.68 -5.28 -15.97
CA HIS A 78 -0.22 -5.40 -14.58
C HIS A 78 0.83 -6.50 -14.45
N LEU A 79 2.01 -6.13 -13.98
CA LEU A 79 3.09 -7.08 -13.76
C LEU A 79 3.60 -7.01 -12.31
N LEU A 80 3.80 -8.17 -11.71
CA LEU A 80 4.49 -8.33 -10.43
C LEU A 80 5.82 -9.05 -10.66
N TYR A 81 6.93 -8.36 -10.37
CA TYR A 81 8.27 -8.90 -10.50
C TYR A 81 8.89 -9.12 -9.13
N TYR A 82 9.25 -10.36 -8.80
CA TYR A 82 9.94 -10.66 -7.55
C TYR A 82 11.40 -10.20 -7.63
N THR A 83 11.79 -9.29 -6.74
CA THR A 83 13.13 -8.68 -6.76
C THR A 83 14.22 -9.55 -6.17
N GLY A 84 13.87 -10.63 -5.47
CA GLY A 84 14.81 -11.47 -4.72
C GLY A 84 15.38 -10.81 -3.47
N ILE A 85 14.93 -9.60 -3.14
CA ILE A 85 15.41 -8.86 -1.96
C ILE A 85 14.39 -9.05 -0.84
N THR A 86 14.86 -9.55 0.30
CA THR A 86 14.08 -9.62 1.53
C THR A 86 14.65 -8.60 2.51
N ARG A 87 13.86 -7.60 2.85
CA ARG A 87 14.20 -6.57 3.83
C ARG A 87 13.05 -6.41 4.83
N THR A 88 13.39 -6.14 6.07
CA THR A 88 12.39 -5.94 7.11
C THR A 88 11.78 -4.54 6.96
N ALA A 89 10.47 -4.46 6.77
CA ALA A 89 9.74 -3.19 6.71
C ALA A 89 9.87 -2.37 8.01
N LYS A 90 10.20 -3.03 9.12
CA LYS A 90 10.34 -2.44 10.45
C LYS A 90 11.28 -1.23 10.49
N ASP A 91 12.44 -1.33 9.84
CA ASP A 91 13.44 -0.26 9.89
C ASP A 91 12.97 0.98 9.11
N ILE A 92 12.32 0.78 7.96
CA ILE A 92 11.75 1.87 7.15
C ILE A 92 10.62 2.56 7.91
N LEU A 93 9.70 1.78 8.50
CA LEU A 93 8.60 2.33 9.29
C LEU A 93 9.10 3.10 10.53
N ALA A 94 10.14 2.60 11.19
CA ALA A 94 10.72 3.28 12.35
C ALA A 94 11.27 4.67 11.98
N GLU A 95 11.94 4.84 10.84
CA GLU A 95 12.43 6.14 10.38
C GLU A 95 11.29 7.09 9.99
N ILE A 96 10.24 6.59 9.35
CA ILE A 96 9.04 7.40 9.05
C ILE A 96 8.40 7.91 10.35
N VAL A 97 8.19 7.02 11.32
CA VAL A 97 7.61 7.36 12.63
C VAL A 97 8.50 8.35 13.37
N ARG A 98 9.81 8.16 13.33
CA ARG A 98 10.78 9.11 13.91
C ARG A 98 10.65 10.51 13.29
N GLY A 99 10.54 10.59 11.96
CA GLY A 99 10.34 11.87 11.25
C GLY A 99 9.04 12.56 11.68
N MET A 100 7.98 11.80 11.95
CA MET A 100 6.72 12.33 12.48
C MET A 100 6.88 12.86 13.91
N PHE A 101 7.49 12.08 14.82
CA PHE A 101 7.71 12.50 16.22
C PHE A 101 8.64 13.70 16.35
N LEU A 102 9.63 13.82 15.48
CA LEU A 102 10.50 14.99 15.43
C LEU A 102 9.84 16.22 14.79
N ASN A 103 8.55 16.11 14.45
CA ASN A 103 7.75 17.16 13.85
C ASN A 103 8.43 17.78 12.60
N SER A 104 9.05 16.94 11.79
CA SER A 104 9.70 17.34 10.55
C SER A 104 8.69 17.92 9.57
N GLY A 105 8.72 19.23 9.35
CA GLY A 105 7.79 19.92 8.45
C GLY A 105 7.75 19.32 7.04
N PRO A 106 8.86 18.93 6.41
CA PRO A 106 8.86 18.22 5.12
C PRO A 106 8.13 16.87 5.16
N HIS A 107 8.37 16.06 6.18
CA HIS A 107 7.68 14.75 6.32
C HIS A 107 6.18 14.91 6.53
N LEU A 108 5.75 15.85 7.38
CA LEU A 108 4.33 16.09 7.63
C LEU A 108 3.61 16.61 6.39
N ARG A 109 4.23 17.50 5.61
CA ARG A 109 3.68 17.95 4.32
C ARG A 109 3.53 16.79 3.34
N LEU A 110 4.57 15.98 3.20
CA LEU A 110 4.57 14.83 2.30
C LEU A 110 3.47 13.81 2.68
N LEU A 111 3.30 13.52 3.98
CA LEU A 111 2.20 12.66 4.45
C LEU A 111 0.82 13.25 4.14
N SER A 112 0.66 14.58 4.24
CA SER A 112 -0.58 15.26 3.84
C SER A 112 -0.83 15.16 2.34
N GLU A 113 0.21 15.31 1.52
CA GLU A 113 0.13 15.12 0.07
C GLU A 113 -0.22 13.67 -0.31
N MET A 114 0.30 12.67 0.42
CA MET A 114 -0.04 11.26 0.22
C MET A 114 -1.52 10.97 0.51
N LYS A 115 -2.13 11.66 1.48
CA LYS A 115 -3.58 11.54 1.72
C LYS A 115 -4.39 12.04 0.52
N VAL A 116 -4.04 13.20 -0.02
CA VAL A 116 -4.68 13.74 -1.23
C VAL A 116 -4.46 12.81 -2.42
N HIS A 117 -3.23 12.30 -2.58
CA HIS A 117 -2.88 11.37 -3.62
C HIS A 117 -3.69 10.06 -3.57
N ALA A 118 -4.02 9.56 -2.39
CA ALA A 118 -4.90 8.40 -2.24
C ALA A 118 -6.32 8.66 -2.79
N LEU A 119 -6.82 9.90 -2.65
CA LEU A 119 -8.10 10.30 -3.23
C LEU A 119 -8.00 10.49 -4.76
N ASP A 120 -6.91 11.04 -5.27
CA ASP A 120 -6.66 11.10 -6.72
C ASP A 120 -6.66 9.69 -7.34
N MET A 121 -6.03 8.72 -6.66
CA MET A 121 -6.03 7.32 -7.08
C MET A 121 -7.45 6.72 -7.07
N TYR A 122 -8.21 6.98 -6.02
CA TYR A 122 -9.62 6.57 -5.91
C TYR A 122 -10.45 7.09 -7.09
N GLU A 123 -10.30 8.37 -7.43
CA GLU A 123 -11.00 9.00 -8.56
C GLU A 123 -10.58 8.41 -9.91
N ALA A 124 -9.29 8.16 -10.13
CA ALA A 124 -8.79 7.54 -11.35
C ALA A 124 -9.40 6.14 -11.56
N ILE A 125 -9.48 5.34 -10.50
CA ILE A 125 -10.08 4.01 -10.53
C ILE A 125 -11.58 4.09 -10.82
N LEU A 126 -12.31 5.01 -10.17
CA LEU A 126 -13.76 5.18 -10.41
C LEU A 126 -14.07 5.56 -11.85
N ARG A 127 -13.24 6.40 -12.46
CA ARG A 127 -13.40 6.80 -13.87
C ARG A 127 -12.90 5.77 -14.86
N GLY A 128 -12.19 4.76 -14.39
CA GLY A 128 -11.53 3.80 -15.24
C GLY A 128 -10.39 4.37 -16.07
N ASP A 129 -9.77 5.41 -15.58
CA ASP A 129 -8.65 6.04 -16.24
C ASP A 129 -7.35 5.30 -15.91
N PHE A 130 -7.07 4.26 -16.72
CA PHE A 130 -5.89 3.42 -16.56
C PHE A 130 -4.58 4.22 -16.68
N ALA A 131 -4.53 5.19 -17.60
CA ALA A 131 -3.33 6.00 -17.79
C ALA A 131 -3.04 6.87 -16.56
N SER A 132 -4.07 7.51 -15.97
CA SER A 132 -3.93 8.25 -14.73
C SER A 132 -3.58 7.34 -13.55
N TYR A 133 -4.23 6.16 -13.45
CA TYR A 133 -3.89 5.15 -12.45
C TYR A 133 -2.40 4.81 -12.47
N GLY A 134 -1.85 4.48 -13.65
CA GLY A 134 -0.43 4.14 -13.79
C GLY A 134 0.51 5.27 -13.38
N ARG A 135 0.23 6.51 -13.82
CA ARG A 135 1.00 7.69 -13.41
C ARG A 135 0.95 7.93 -11.90
N LEU A 136 -0.21 7.73 -11.28
CA LEU A 136 -0.37 7.87 -9.83
C LEU A 136 0.38 6.78 -9.06
N VAL A 137 0.48 5.56 -9.60
CA VAL A 137 1.37 4.53 -9.04
C VAL A 137 2.81 5.01 -8.99
N GLY A 138 3.32 5.60 -10.08
CA GLY A 138 4.66 6.17 -10.13
C GLY A 138 4.84 7.34 -9.14
N LYS A 139 3.87 8.25 -9.04
CA LYS A 139 3.88 9.34 -8.06
C LYS A 139 3.96 8.81 -6.63
N SER A 140 3.20 7.75 -6.31
CA SER A 140 3.28 7.08 -5.01
C SER A 140 4.68 6.55 -4.70
N TRP A 141 5.39 6.04 -5.72
CA TRP A 141 6.77 5.59 -5.59
C TRP A 141 7.74 6.73 -5.26
N GLU A 142 7.62 7.87 -5.94
CA GLU A 142 8.43 9.05 -5.64
C GLU A 142 8.19 9.56 -4.21
N GLN A 143 6.93 9.56 -3.76
CA GLN A 143 6.59 9.93 -2.39
C GLN A 143 7.21 8.96 -1.36
N ASN A 144 7.17 7.65 -1.61
CA ASN A 144 7.79 6.67 -0.73
C ASN A 144 9.32 6.88 -0.63
N LYS A 145 10.00 7.12 -1.74
CA LYS A 145 11.45 7.43 -1.77
C LYS A 145 11.79 8.72 -1.02
N ALA A 146 10.91 9.70 -1.07
CA ALA A 146 11.09 10.96 -0.35
C ALA A 146 10.86 10.83 1.16
N LEU A 147 10.06 9.84 1.61
CA LEU A 147 9.89 9.54 3.03
C LEU A 147 11.11 8.85 3.63
N ASP A 148 11.68 7.88 2.92
CA ASP A 148 12.83 7.12 3.40
C ASP A 148 13.69 6.61 2.25
N ALA A 149 15.00 6.89 2.31
CA ALA A 149 15.96 6.48 1.30
C ALA A 149 16.12 4.94 1.21
N GLY A 150 15.86 4.21 2.29
CA GLY A 150 15.90 2.75 2.33
C GLY A 150 14.78 2.07 1.53
N THR A 151 13.75 2.82 1.16
CA THR A 151 12.63 2.35 0.33
C THR A 151 13.12 1.83 -1.02
N ASN A 152 14.12 2.46 -1.64
CA ASN A 152 14.61 2.14 -2.98
C ASN A 152 16.04 1.56 -2.97
N PRO A 153 16.22 0.25 -2.84
CA PRO A 153 17.53 -0.37 -2.93
C PRO A 153 18.19 -0.14 -4.32
N PRO A 154 19.53 -0.02 -4.40
CA PRO A 154 20.24 0.19 -5.68
C PRO A 154 19.96 -0.87 -6.76
N THR A 155 19.65 -2.09 -6.35
CA THR A 155 19.28 -3.19 -7.26
C THR A 155 17.93 -2.93 -7.92
N VAL A 156 16.97 -2.40 -7.16
CA VAL A 156 15.64 -2.02 -7.68
C VAL A 156 15.78 -0.84 -8.63
N GLU A 157 16.59 0.16 -8.29
CA GLU A 157 16.85 1.31 -9.17
C GLU A 157 17.44 0.87 -10.52
N ARG A 158 18.41 -0.06 -10.52
CA ARG A 158 18.96 -0.62 -11.77
C ARG A 158 17.92 -1.39 -12.59
N LEU A 159 16.98 -2.07 -11.95
CA LEU A 159 15.87 -2.73 -12.64
C LEU A 159 14.95 -1.68 -13.27
N ILE A 160 14.54 -0.70 -12.48
CA ILE A 160 13.66 0.39 -12.90
C ILE A 160 14.26 1.14 -14.12
N SER A 161 15.55 1.43 -14.11
CA SER A 161 16.22 2.12 -15.21
C SER A 161 16.09 1.40 -16.57
N ARG A 162 15.85 0.08 -16.55
CA ARG A 162 15.68 -0.74 -17.78
C ARG A 162 14.24 -0.82 -18.26
N ILE A 163 13.28 -0.57 -17.38
CA ILE A 163 11.85 -0.77 -17.68
C ILE A 163 11.05 0.53 -17.76
N LYS A 164 11.60 1.64 -17.28
CA LYS A 164 10.88 2.92 -17.13
C LYS A 164 10.22 3.42 -18.41
N ASP A 165 10.82 3.14 -19.57
CA ASP A 165 10.32 3.60 -20.86
C ASP A 165 9.13 2.76 -21.37
N TYR A 166 8.85 1.62 -20.72
CA TYR A 166 7.74 0.72 -21.02
C TYR A 166 6.62 0.77 -19.99
N ALA A 167 6.76 1.59 -18.96
CA ALA A 167 5.83 1.63 -17.84
C ALA A 167 5.18 3.00 -17.67
N LEU A 168 3.88 3.03 -17.40
CA LEU A 168 3.16 4.21 -16.92
C LEU A 168 3.59 4.57 -15.49
N GLY A 169 3.87 3.56 -14.69
CA GLY A 169 4.33 3.70 -13.33
C GLY A 169 4.73 2.36 -12.71
N TYR A 170 5.44 2.43 -11.63
CA TYR A 170 5.94 1.27 -10.89
C TYR A 170 6.14 1.63 -9.42
N LYS A 171 6.09 0.65 -8.54
CA LYS A 171 6.43 0.81 -7.11
C LYS A 171 6.69 -0.54 -6.43
N LEU A 172 7.43 -0.51 -5.34
CA LEU A 172 7.38 -1.59 -4.35
C LEU A 172 6.17 -1.35 -3.44
N PRO A 173 5.17 -2.23 -3.41
CA PRO A 173 4.04 -2.13 -2.48
C PRO A 173 4.49 -2.12 -1.01
N GLY A 174 3.70 -1.49 -0.15
CA GLY A 174 4.02 -1.34 1.28
C GLY A 174 5.15 -0.33 1.52
N ALA A 175 6.01 -0.59 2.50
CA ALA A 175 7.11 0.28 2.90
C ALA A 175 8.26 0.34 1.88
N GLY A 176 8.30 -0.59 0.92
CA GLY A 176 9.40 -0.70 -0.03
C GLY A 176 10.55 -1.56 0.48
N GLY A 177 11.76 -1.30 -0.02
CA GLY A 177 12.99 -2.01 0.42
C GLY A 177 13.21 -3.39 -0.19
N GLY A 178 12.20 -4.02 -0.82
CA GLY A 178 12.30 -5.35 -1.43
C GLY A 178 10.93 -5.97 -1.71
N GLY A 179 10.89 -7.28 -1.87
CA GLY A 179 9.68 -8.03 -2.20
C GLY A 179 9.35 -7.97 -3.69
N TYR A 180 8.11 -7.64 -4.02
CA TYR A 180 7.65 -7.56 -5.39
C TYR A 180 7.64 -6.11 -5.90
N LEU A 181 8.18 -5.90 -7.08
CA LEU A 181 8.00 -4.66 -7.84
C LEU A 181 6.71 -4.79 -8.65
N TYR A 182 5.75 -3.93 -8.38
CA TYR A 182 4.57 -3.77 -9.21
C TYR A 182 4.86 -2.78 -10.33
N ILE A 183 4.49 -3.15 -11.55
CA ILE A 183 4.71 -2.37 -12.76
C ILE A 183 3.38 -2.27 -13.50
N CYS A 184 2.98 -1.05 -13.79
CA CYS A 184 1.86 -0.73 -14.67
C CYS A 184 2.44 -0.41 -16.05
N LEU A 185 2.29 -1.34 -17.01
CA LEU A 185 2.84 -1.22 -18.33
C LEU A 185 2.07 -0.19 -19.18
N LEU A 186 2.76 0.38 -20.16
CA LEU A 186 2.10 1.15 -21.21
C LEU A 186 1.11 0.24 -21.95
N TYR A 187 -0.10 0.74 -22.12
CA TYR A 187 -1.08 0.11 -22.98
C TYR A 187 -0.71 0.41 -24.44
N THR A 188 -0.52 -0.63 -25.24
CA THR A 188 -0.20 -0.54 -26.67
C THR A 188 -1.35 -1.05 -27.52
#